data_f1ceadcd916738150efa35de4e70b7bf
#
_entry.id   f1ceadcd916738150efa35de4e70b7bf
#
_cell.length_a   1.000
_cell.length_b   1.000
_cell.length_c   1.000
_cell.angle_alpha   90.00
_cell.angle_beta   90.00
_cell.angle_gamma   90.00
#
_symmetry.space_group_name_H-M   'P 1'
#
loop_
_entity.id
_entity.type
_entity.pdbx_description
1 polymer ?
#
loop_
_entity_poly.entity_id
_entity_poly.type
_entity_poly.pdbx_seq_one_letter_code
_entity_poly.pdbx_strand_id
1 'polypeptide(L)'
;MNAREAYEKSLWNSLPEKLRKEIEKCVEHGYMETYFFRSNYPDLFKNKFNIVQILKDLGYFAKIKTINFQDEEDTKLEISWNN
;
A
#
# COMPACT_ATOMS: atom_id res chain seq x y z
N MET A 1 -4.27 -14.09 -21.51
CA MET A 1 -3.71 -12.97 -20.74
C MET A 1 -2.67 -12.25 -21.57
N ASN A 2 -2.80 -10.95 -21.77
CA ASN A 2 -1.80 -10.18 -22.52
C ASN A 2 -0.62 -9.81 -21.61
N ALA A 3 0.44 -9.25 -22.22
CA ALA A 3 1.68 -8.93 -21.50
C ALA A 3 1.44 -7.93 -20.36
N ARG A 4 0.56 -6.94 -20.56
CA ARG A 4 0.26 -5.93 -19.55
C ARG A 4 -0.45 -6.55 -18.34
N GLU A 5 -1.44 -7.40 -18.59
CA GLU A 5 -2.16 -8.10 -17.52
C GLU A 5 -1.23 -9.01 -16.73
N ALA A 6 -0.33 -9.72 -17.42
CA ALA A 6 0.65 -10.57 -16.76
C ALA A 6 1.60 -9.75 -15.89
N TYR A 7 2.06 -8.59 -16.37
CA TYR A 7 2.93 -7.69 -15.63
C TYR A 7 2.24 -7.15 -14.39
N GLU A 8 1.01 -6.65 -14.53
CA GLU A 8 0.24 -6.11 -13.41
C GLU A 8 -0.04 -7.18 -12.35
N LYS A 9 -0.37 -8.39 -12.78
CA LYS A 9 -0.61 -9.49 -11.85
C LYS A 9 0.67 -9.88 -11.11
N SER A 10 1.80 -9.87 -11.80
CA SER A 10 3.10 -10.13 -11.15
C SER A 10 3.43 -9.05 -10.12
N LEU A 11 3.18 -7.78 -10.43
CA LEU A 11 3.39 -6.69 -9.49
C LEU A 11 2.48 -6.84 -8.26
N TRP A 12 1.21 -7.13 -8.47
CA TRP A 12 0.25 -7.35 -7.40
C TRP A 12 0.71 -8.49 -6.48
N ASN A 13 1.13 -9.60 -7.06
CA ASN A 13 1.57 -10.76 -6.30
C ASN A 13 2.90 -10.54 -5.56
N SER A 14 3.67 -9.54 -5.95
CA SER A 14 4.91 -9.19 -5.25
C SER A 14 4.68 -8.33 -4.00
N LEU A 15 3.47 -7.79 -3.83
CA LEU A 15 3.12 -7.04 -2.62
C LEU A 15 2.94 -8.00 -1.44
N PRO A 16 3.24 -7.54 -0.20
CA PRO A 16 2.99 -8.34 0.98
C PRO A 16 1.53 -8.78 1.10
N GLU A 17 1.31 -10.01 1.54
CA GLU A 17 -0.04 -10.57 1.66
C GLU A 17 -0.96 -9.73 2.55
N LYS A 18 -0.45 -9.25 3.68
CA LYS A 18 -1.22 -8.42 4.61
C LYS A 18 -1.76 -7.16 3.93
N LEU A 19 -0.92 -6.54 3.10
CA LEU A 19 -1.30 -5.33 2.37
C LEU A 19 -2.35 -5.65 1.31
N ARG A 20 -2.17 -6.71 0.54
CA ARG A 20 -3.13 -7.14 -0.48
C ARG A 20 -4.51 -7.44 0.12
N LYS A 21 -4.53 -8.17 1.22
CA LYS A 21 -5.78 -8.52 1.90
C LYS A 21 -6.52 -7.29 2.41
N GLU A 22 -5.79 -6.32 2.94
CA GLU A 22 -6.40 -5.09 3.43
C GLU A 22 -7.00 -4.26 2.30
N ILE A 23 -6.31 -4.16 1.17
CA ILE A 23 -6.84 -3.48 -0.01
C ILE A 23 -8.12 -4.18 -0.50
N GLU A 24 -8.10 -5.51 -0.63
CA GLU A 24 -9.25 -6.28 -1.06
C GLU A 24 -10.45 -6.10 -0.12
N LYS A 25 -10.20 -6.10 1.17
CA LYS A 25 -11.23 -5.88 2.19
C LYS A 25 -11.85 -4.49 2.07
N CYS A 26 -11.02 -3.47 1.87
CA CYS A 26 -11.51 -2.10 1.67
C CYS A 26 -12.35 -1.98 0.40
N VAL A 27 -11.94 -2.61 -0.68
CA VAL A 27 -12.71 -2.64 -1.93
C VAL A 27 -14.07 -3.28 -1.71
N GLU A 28 -14.13 -4.41 -1.00
CA GLU A 28 -15.40 -5.09 -0.69
C GLU A 28 -16.34 -4.21 0.13
N HIS A 29 -15.81 -3.38 1.02
CA HIS A 29 -16.60 -2.49 1.85
C HIS A 29 -16.92 -1.16 1.19
N GLY A 30 -16.48 -0.94 -0.06
CA GLY A 30 -16.71 0.28 -0.79
C GLY A 30 -15.81 1.44 -0.43
N TYR A 31 -14.75 1.19 0.31
CA TYR A 31 -13.76 2.22 0.65
C TYR A 31 -12.84 2.47 -0.53
N MET A 32 -12.34 3.70 -0.64
CA MET A 32 -11.47 4.13 -1.74
C MET A 32 -10.03 4.34 -1.30
N GLU A 33 -9.73 4.12 -0.03
CA GLU A 33 -8.40 4.33 0.53
C GLU A 33 -8.16 3.47 1.74
N THR A 34 -6.89 3.28 2.07
CA THR A 34 -6.46 2.64 3.31
C THR A 34 -5.11 3.19 3.71
N TYR A 35 -4.68 2.91 4.92
CA TYR A 35 -3.38 3.32 5.41
C TYR A 35 -2.84 2.34 6.44
N PHE A 36 -1.51 2.35 6.58
CA PHE A 36 -0.80 1.47 7.50
C PHE A 36 0.19 2.31 8.31
N PHE A 37 0.26 2.04 9.60
CA PHE A 37 1.24 2.68 10.47
C PHE A 37 2.41 1.73 10.71
N ARG A 38 3.63 2.27 10.74
CA ARG A 38 4.83 1.48 11.01
C ARG A 38 4.76 0.77 12.36
N SER A 39 4.19 1.43 13.37
CA SER A 39 4.05 0.85 14.71
C SER A 39 3.24 -0.44 14.71
N ASN A 40 2.25 -0.57 13.81
CA ASN A 40 1.40 -1.75 13.70
C ASN A 40 1.91 -2.75 12.65
N TYR A 41 2.66 -2.29 11.66
CA TYR A 41 3.12 -3.12 10.54
C TYR A 41 4.60 -2.86 10.24
N PRO A 42 5.50 -3.10 11.20
CA PRO A 42 6.91 -2.77 11.00
C PRO A 42 7.55 -3.47 9.81
N ASP A 43 7.12 -4.69 9.49
CA ASP A 43 7.67 -5.45 8.37
C ASP A 43 7.35 -4.83 7.00
N LEU A 44 6.22 -4.15 6.87
CA LEU A 44 5.87 -3.46 5.64
C LEU A 44 6.84 -2.33 5.34
N PHE A 45 7.31 -1.65 6.38
CA PHE A 45 8.14 -0.46 6.22
C PHE A 45 9.61 -0.76 5.96
N LYS A 46 10.03 -2.02 6.06
CA LYS A 46 11.40 -2.42 5.67
C LYS A 46 11.64 -2.21 4.18
N ASN A 47 10.61 -2.40 3.35
CA ASN A 47 10.68 -2.25 1.90
C ASN A 47 9.72 -1.18 1.40
N LYS A 48 9.49 -0.13 2.20
CA LYS A 48 8.46 0.88 1.93
C LYS A 48 8.57 1.56 0.57
N PHE A 49 9.77 1.89 0.13
CA PHE A 49 9.94 2.57 -1.16
C PHE A 49 9.65 1.65 -2.33
N ASN A 50 10.02 0.38 -2.23
CA ASN A 50 9.70 -0.62 -3.24
C ASN A 50 8.18 -0.85 -3.32
N ILE A 51 7.54 -0.96 -2.17
CA ILE A 51 6.08 -1.12 -2.08
C ILE A 51 5.35 0.07 -2.72
N VAL A 52 5.78 1.29 -2.39
CA VAL A 52 5.21 2.50 -2.99
C VAL A 52 5.37 2.50 -4.51
N GLN A 53 6.54 2.12 -5.01
CA GLN A 53 6.79 2.06 -6.45
C GLN A 53 5.88 1.04 -7.14
N ILE A 54 5.74 -0.15 -6.57
CA ILE A 54 4.85 -1.18 -7.09
C ILE A 54 3.40 -0.68 -7.16
N LEU A 55 2.93 -0.05 -6.09
CA LEU A 55 1.58 0.49 -6.03
C LEU A 55 1.36 1.56 -7.10
N LYS A 56 2.33 2.46 -7.29
CA LYS A 56 2.26 3.49 -8.34
C LYS A 56 2.22 2.85 -9.72
N ASP A 57 3.03 1.85 -9.96
CA ASP A 57 3.05 1.15 -11.24
C ASP A 57 1.73 0.43 -11.53
N LEU A 58 1.00 0.04 -10.49
CA LEU A 58 -0.33 -0.55 -10.60
C LEU A 58 -1.45 0.50 -10.77
N GLY A 59 -1.12 1.79 -10.64
CA GLY A 59 -2.10 2.87 -10.80
C GLY A 59 -2.68 3.38 -9.49
N TYR A 60 -2.20 2.92 -8.34
CA TYR A 60 -2.63 3.46 -7.06
C TYR A 60 -1.92 4.77 -6.74
N PHE A 61 -2.55 5.61 -5.94
CA PHE A 61 -1.88 6.72 -5.28
C PHE A 61 -1.28 6.17 -3.99
N ALA A 62 0.01 6.35 -3.80
CA ALA A 62 0.71 5.86 -2.63
C ALA A 62 1.74 6.87 -2.17
N LYS A 63 1.77 7.15 -0.87
CA LYS A 63 2.76 8.05 -0.29
C LYS A 63 3.05 7.68 1.15
N ILE A 64 4.22 8.11 1.61
CA ILE A 64 4.68 7.89 2.97
C ILE A 64 4.72 9.23 3.67
N LYS A 65 4.11 9.30 4.85
CA LYS A 65 4.11 10.50 5.70
C LYS A 65 4.70 10.18 7.05
N THR A 66 5.45 11.13 7.58
CA THR A 66 5.90 11.08 8.97
C THR A 66 4.88 11.84 9.83
N ILE A 67 4.45 11.21 10.91
CA ILE A 67 3.49 11.78 11.83
C ILE A 67 4.14 11.90 13.20
N ASN A 68 4.03 13.09 13.81
CA ASN A 68 4.49 13.32 15.17
C ASN A 68 3.27 13.41 16.08
N PHE A 69 3.25 12.59 17.12
CA PHE A 69 2.16 12.55 18.06
C PHE A 69 2.70 12.43 19.49
N GLN A 70 2.49 13.46 20.30
CA GLN A 70 2.92 13.48 21.71
C GLN A 70 4.38 13.07 21.90
N ASP A 71 5.29 13.71 21.19
CA ASP A 71 6.73 13.45 21.21
C ASP A 71 7.16 12.10 20.62
N GLU A 72 6.22 11.33 20.08
CA GLU A 72 6.52 10.10 19.36
C GLU A 72 6.39 10.33 17.86
N GLU A 73 7.29 9.72 17.11
CA GLU A 73 7.28 9.77 15.66
C GLU A 73 6.81 8.43 15.10
N ASP A 74 5.84 8.47 14.19
CA ASP A 74 5.43 7.28 13.46
C ASP A 74 5.44 7.57 11.96
N THR A 75 5.45 6.53 11.17
CA THR A 75 5.40 6.62 9.73
C THR A 75 4.13 5.96 9.23
N LYS A 76 3.47 6.62 8.29
CA LYS A 76 2.20 6.16 7.73
C LYS A 76 2.34 5.97 6.23
N LEU A 77 1.89 4.83 5.74
CA LEU A 77 1.75 4.56 4.30
C LEU A 77 0.28 4.79 3.93
N GLU A 78 0.02 5.77 3.08
CA GLU A 78 -1.32 6.05 2.58
C GLU A 78 -1.47 5.49 1.17
N ILE A 79 -2.55 4.76 0.92
CA ILE A 79 -2.84 4.17 -0.38
C ILE A 79 -4.27 4.54 -0.76
N SER A 80 -4.47 5.05 -1.97
CA SER A 80 -5.82 5.33 -2.46
C SER A 80 -5.93 4.93 -3.93
N TRP A 81 -7.16 4.64 -4.35
CA TRP A 81 -7.45 4.27 -5.74
C TRP A 81 -8.66 5.02 -6.27
N ASN A 82 -8.99 6.10 -5.60
CA ASN A 82 -10.05 7.01 -6.03
C ASN A 82 -9.51 7.93 -7.12
N ASN A 83 -10.10 7.88 -8.28
CA ASN A 83 -9.75 8.76 -9.40
C ASN A 83 -10.59 10.03 -9.38
#